data_bc40659a62c178413d23a421d59e018f
#
_entry.id   bc40659a62c178413d23a421d59e018f
#
_cell.length_a   1.000
_cell.length_b   1.000
_cell.length_c   1.000
_cell.angle_alpha   90.00
_cell.angle_beta   90.00
_cell.angle_gamma   90.00
#
_symmetry.space_group_name_H-M   'P 1'
#
loop_
_entity.id
_entity.type
_entity.pdbx_description
1 polymer ?
#
loop_
_entity_poly.entity_id
_entity_poly.type
_entity_poly.pdbx_seq_one_letter_code
_entity_poly.pdbx_strand_id
1 'polypeptide(L)'
;MTEIALQRATPGRRTKRWPAARVGLAVAALVAAAAGAAAWRSETPLSALPHGPVLDRAVARGVLRVGVRSYPRPAPPEAPTPPEPDSFDATLAARLAASLGVRLELVGLAPQAQAAALRQGAVDVLFAGVPEARAPEGVAVAPGDYSPGRGMIVALRKGRIQDTFALQGATVCAGEGSSYARTVSARYGAVAKPYPSGVHAVAAFMAGECAALVEDEEILDRLLQDAQWRFYRPLVSSLDAGDGAGVRLPEGDAASRDYLSAALRRWNADGTLERARIARGGNLRLEIAQLRDGLVCHS
;
A
#
# COMPACT_ATOMS: atom_id res chain seq x y z
N MET A 1 11.64 91.19 -21.47
CA MET A 1 11.08 90.38 -20.38
C MET A 1 9.94 89.55 -20.97
N THR A 2 10.16 88.34 -21.39
CA THR A 2 9.17 87.53 -22.12
C THR A 2 9.04 86.22 -21.33
N GLU A 3 7.89 86.06 -20.69
CA GLU A 3 7.56 84.90 -19.83
C GLU A 3 7.08 83.74 -20.72
N ILE A 4 7.76 82.58 -20.68
CA ILE A 4 7.36 81.40 -21.42
C ILE A 4 6.56 80.50 -20.44
N ALA A 5 5.26 80.39 -20.74
CA ALA A 5 4.38 79.46 -19.99
C ALA A 5 4.57 78.05 -20.47
N LEU A 6 5.03 77.14 -19.56
CA LEU A 6 5.11 75.72 -19.76
C LEU A 6 3.71 75.06 -19.53
N GLN A 7 3.08 74.64 -20.60
CA GLN A 7 1.89 73.80 -20.54
C GLN A 7 2.29 72.34 -20.23
N ARG A 8 1.92 71.83 -19.04
CA ARG A 8 2.01 70.40 -18.68
C ARG A 8 0.87 69.63 -19.32
N ALA A 9 1.22 68.75 -20.24
CA ALA A 9 0.30 67.79 -20.81
C ALA A 9 0.13 66.61 -19.83
N THR A 10 -1.07 66.36 -19.35
CA THR A 10 -1.44 65.16 -18.58
C THR A 10 -1.68 63.96 -19.50
N PRO A 11 -1.09 62.78 -19.27
CA PRO A 11 -1.36 61.60 -20.08
C PRO A 11 -2.74 61.02 -19.70
N GLY A 12 -3.66 61.06 -20.63
CA GLY A 12 -4.98 60.43 -20.50
C GLY A 12 -4.88 58.92 -20.41
N ARG A 13 -5.26 58.35 -19.28
CA ARG A 13 -5.42 56.91 -19.07
C ARG A 13 -6.53 56.38 -19.96
N ARG A 14 -6.21 55.75 -21.07
CA ARG A 14 -7.17 54.98 -21.90
C ARG A 14 -7.55 53.71 -21.15
N THR A 15 -8.67 53.71 -20.46
CA THR A 15 -9.30 52.49 -19.94
C THR A 15 -9.88 51.68 -21.11
N LYS A 16 -9.21 50.60 -21.44
CA LYS A 16 -9.65 49.65 -22.47
C LYS A 16 -10.91 48.93 -21.94
N ARG A 17 -12.09 49.47 -22.23
CA ARG A 17 -13.37 48.82 -21.90
C ARG A 17 -13.52 47.59 -22.79
N TRP A 18 -13.39 46.40 -22.21
CA TRP A 18 -13.72 45.15 -22.87
C TRP A 18 -15.24 45.08 -23.07
N PRO A 19 -15.73 44.71 -24.27
CA PRO A 19 -17.16 44.64 -24.50
C PRO A 19 -17.77 43.61 -23.55
N ALA A 20 -18.82 44.01 -22.82
CA ALA A 20 -19.48 43.21 -21.78
C ALA A 20 -19.91 41.82 -22.28
N ALA A 21 -20.18 41.66 -23.57
CA ALA A 21 -20.47 40.37 -24.19
C ALA A 21 -19.30 39.36 -24.15
N ARG A 22 -18.04 39.83 -24.24
CA ARG A 22 -16.86 38.92 -24.16
C ARG A 22 -16.55 38.51 -22.74
N VAL A 23 -16.86 39.34 -21.74
CA VAL A 23 -16.72 39.00 -20.33
C VAL A 23 -17.78 37.98 -19.94
N GLY A 24 -19.02 38.12 -20.39
CA GLY A 24 -20.12 37.18 -20.17
C GLY A 24 -19.84 35.79 -20.74
N LEU A 25 -19.28 35.72 -21.95
CA LEU A 25 -18.89 34.44 -22.59
C LEU A 25 -17.73 33.73 -21.83
N ALA A 26 -16.75 34.49 -21.35
CA ALA A 26 -15.64 33.93 -20.59
C ALA A 26 -16.08 33.39 -19.22
N VAL A 27 -17.00 34.08 -18.54
CA VAL A 27 -17.59 33.62 -17.28
C VAL A 27 -18.46 32.38 -17.49
N ALA A 28 -19.29 32.33 -18.53
CA ALA A 28 -20.10 31.17 -18.88
C ALA A 28 -19.22 29.93 -19.21
N ALA A 29 -18.11 30.12 -19.94
CA ALA A 29 -17.16 29.05 -20.25
C ALA A 29 -16.43 28.54 -19.00
N LEU A 30 -16.07 29.43 -18.06
CA LEU A 30 -15.45 29.04 -16.78
C LEU A 30 -16.43 28.28 -15.87
N VAL A 31 -17.70 28.70 -15.83
CA VAL A 31 -18.75 28.01 -15.06
C VAL A 31 -19.06 26.66 -15.69
N ALA A 32 -19.12 26.53 -17.02
CA ALA A 32 -19.31 25.25 -17.70
C ALA A 32 -18.12 24.33 -17.53
N ALA A 33 -16.87 24.84 -17.54
CA ALA A 33 -15.68 24.09 -17.28
C ALA A 33 -15.60 23.62 -15.81
N ALA A 34 -16.00 24.47 -14.87
CA ALA A 34 -16.07 24.12 -13.44
C ALA A 34 -17.18 23.09 -13.16
N ALA A 35 -18.34 23.21 -13.78
CA ALA A 35 -19.43 22.24 -13.70
C ALA A 35 -19.05 20.89 -14.35
N GLY A 36 -18.36 20.91 -15.49
CA GLY A 36 -17.81 19.71 -16.14
C GLY A 36 -16.75 19.03 -15.30
N ALA A 37 -15.85 19.79 -14.68
CA ALA A 37 -14.83 19.26 -13.77
C ALA A 37 -15.44 18.71 -12.45
N ALA A 38 -16.53 19.30 -11.97
CA ALA A 38 -17.27 18.80 -10.82
C ALA A 38 -18.04 17.51 -11.16
N ALA A 39 -18.65 17.41 -12.34
CA ALA A 39 -19.31 16.21 -12.82
C ALA A 39 -18.32 15.05 -13.08
N TRP A 40 -17.12 15.34 -13.53
CA TRP A 40 -16.06 14.34 -13.70
C TRP A 40 -15.49 13.82 -12.37
N ARG A 41 -15.67 14.54 -11.28
CA ARG A 41 -15.21 14.16 -9.92
C ARG A 41 -16.29 13.46 -9.09
N SER A 42 -17.52 13.40 -9.56
CA SER A 42 -18.59 12.69 -8.88
C SER A 42 -18.47 11.18 -9.15
N GLU A 43 -17.45 10.54 -8.55
CA GLU A 43 -17.46 9.08 -8.43
C GLU A 43 -18.72 8.66 -7.69
N THR A 44 -19.45 7.71 -8.26
CA THR A 44 -20.63 7.11 -7.61
C THR A 44 -20.25 6.69 -6.19
N PRO A 45 -20.95 7.16 -5.15
CA PRO A 45 -20.63 6.77 -3.78
C PRO A 45 -20.73 5.25 -3.65
N LEU A 46 -19.84 4.64 -2.85
CA LEU A 46 -19.81 3.18 -2.67
C LEU A 46 -21.19 2.61 -2.26
N SER A 47 -21.92 3.37 -1.46
CA SER A 47 -23.28 3.00 -1.01
C SER A 47 -24.33 2.90 -2.13
N ALA A 48 -24.05 3.45 -3.31
CA ALA A 48 -24.93 3.38 -4.48
C ALA A 48 -24.54 2.27 -5.47
N LEU A 49 -23.44 1.57 -5.23
CA LEU A 49 -23.01 0.45 -6.07
C LEU A 49 -23.67 -0.85 -5.61
N PRO A 50 -24.06 -1.74 -6.53
CA PRO A 50 -24.53 -3.07 -6.17
C PRO A 50 -23.39 -3.85 -5.50
N HIS A 51 -23.69 -4.57 -4.42
CA HIS A 51 -22.68 -5.34 -3.69
C HIS A 51 -22.31 -6.64 -4.40
N GLY A 52 -23.26 -7.26 -5.08
CA GLY A 52 -23.11 -8.59 -5.66
C GLY A 52 -23.23 -9.74 -4.64
N PRO A 53 -23.40 -10.99 -5.16
CA PRO A 53 -23.78 -12.13 -4.32
C PRO A 53 -22.87 -12.43 -3.12
N VAL A 54 -21.55 -12.23 -3.25
CA VAL A 54 -20.59 -12.47 -2.14
C VAL A 54 -20.81 -11.46 -1.02
N LEU A 55 -20.84 -10.18 -1.35
CA LEU A 55 -20.99 -9.11 -0.38
C LEU A 55 -22.44 -9.03 0.16
N ASP A 56 -23.46 -9.33 -0.69
CA ASP A 56 -24.85 -9.38 -0.25
C ASP A 56 -25.07 -10.47 0.82
N ARG A 57 -24.45 -11.64 0.68
CA ARG A 57 -24.48 -12.68 1.72
C ARG A 57 -23.83 -12.20 3.03
N ALA A 58 -22.74 -11.45 2.94
CA ALA A 58 -22.10 -10.87 4.12
C ALA A 58 -23.01 -9.83 4.81
N VAL A 59 -23.66 -8.96 4.02
CA VAL A 59 -24.62 -7.97 4.51
C VAL A 59 -25.83 -8.66 5.16
N ALA A 60 -26.42 -9.65 4.50
CA ALA A 60 -27.56 -10.39 5.04
C ALA A 60 -27.23 -11.12 6.36
N ARG A 61 -26.00 -11.61 6.50
CA ARG A 61 -25.50 -12.27 7.72
C ARG A 61 -25.09 -11.25 8.80
N GLY A 62 -24.91 -9.97 8.45
CA GLY A 62 -24.41 -8.92 9.34
C GLY A 62 -22.91 -9.06 9.69
N VAL A 63 -22.17 -9.89 8.98
CA VAL A 63 -20.74 -10.19 9.23
C VAL A 63 -20.01 -10.37 7.92
N LEU A 64 -18.89 -9.66 7.75
CA LEU A 64 -17.94 -9.88 6.67
C LEU A 64 -16.74 -10.67 7.22
N ARG A 65 -16.51 -11.86 6.68
CA ARG A 65 -15.33 -12.69 6.99
C ARG A 65 -14.22 -12.40 6.01
N VAL A 66 -13.12 -11.86 6.51
CA VAL A 66 -12.00 -11.45 5.68
C VAL A 66 -10.76 -12.27 6.03
N GLY A 67 -10.25 -12.99 5.05
CA GLY A 67 -8.96 -13.63 5.14
C GLY A 67 -7.85 -12.60 5.00
N VAL A 68 -6.89 -12.62 5.93
CA VAL A 68 -5.73 -11.73 5.96
C VAL A 68 -4.46 -12.53 6.20
N ARG A 69 -3.30 -11.96 5.85
CA ARG A 69 -2.02 -12.54 6.27
C ARG A 69 -1.96 -12.59 7.78
N SER A 70 -1.37 -13.65 8.29
CA SER A 70 -1.17 -13.83 9.72
C SER A 70 0.19 -14.48 9.95
N TYR A 71 0.92 -13.98 10.91
CA TYR A 71 2.25 -14.47 11.26
C TYR A 71 2.48 -14.38 12.77
N PRO A 72 3.25 -15.33 13.36
CA PRO A 72 3.64 -15.24 14.76
C PRO A 72 4.50 -13.99 14.97
N ARG A 73 4.33 -13.32 16.09
CA ARG A 73 5.30 -12.32 16.50
C ARG A 73 6.57 -13.00 16.95
N PRO A 74 7.75 -12.37 16.76
CA PRO A 74 8.96 -12.88 17.35
C PRO A 74 8.81 -12.98 18.87
N ALA A 75 9.07 -14.17 19.38
CA ALA A 75 8.93 -14.49 20.80
C ALA A 75 10.02 -15.51 21.19
N PRO A 76 10.37 -15.59 22.47
CA PRO A 76 11.26 -16.63 22.93
C PRO A 76 10.72 -18.02 22.56
N PRO A 77 11.58 -19.00 22.22
CA PRO A 77 11.14 -20.35 21.84
C PRO A 77 10.24 -21.02 22.88
N GLU A 78 10.44 -20.67 24.16
CA GLU A 78 9.71 -21.22 25.31
C GLU A 78 8.29 -20.66 25.46
N ALA A 79 8.01 -19.52 24.78
CA ALA A 79 6.72 -18.82 24.87
C ALA A 79 6.29 -18.28 23.50
N PRO A 80 5.97 -19.19 22.54
CA PRO A 80 5.56 -18.77 21.20
C PRO A 80 4.25 -17.98 21.27
N THR A 81 4.18 -16.88 20.52
CA THR A 81 2.95 -16.08 20.38
C THR A 81 2.06 -16.67 19.30
N PRO A 82 0.72 -16.61 19.46
CA PRO A 82 -0.19 -16.97 18.38
C PRO A 82 0.02 -16.04 17.17
N PRO A 83 -0.24 -16.53 15.94
CA PRO A 83 -0.20 -15.67 14.76
C PRO A 83 -1.21 -14.53 14.87
N GLU A 84 -0.75 -13.32 14.53
CA GLU A 84 -1.59 -12.12 14.50
C GLU A 84 -1.81 -11.64 13.06
N PRO A 85 -2.99 -11.06 12.77
CA PRO A 85 -3.29 -10.46 11.47
C PRO A 85 -2.32 -9.31 11.11
N ASP A 86 -1.92 -9.25 9.84
CA ASP A 86 -1.20 -8.09 9.32
C ASP A 86 -2.04 -6.81 9.51
N SER A 87 -1.45 -5.79 10.10
CA SER A 87 -2.17 -4.57 10.48
C SER A 87 -2.66 -3.75 9.27
N PHE A 88 -1.96 -3.82 8.14
CA PHE A 88 -2.38 -3.16 6.92
C PHE A 88 -3.61 -3.84 6.32
N ASP A 89 -3.55 -5.16 6.15
CA ASP A 89 -4.67 -5.96 5.65
C ASP A 89 -5.91 -5.81 6.57
N ALA A 90 -5.72 -5.86 7.89
CA ALA A 90 -6.77 -5.68 8.88
C ALA A 90 -7.42 -4.29 8.81
N THR A 91 -6.63 -3.24 8.58
CA THR A 91 -7.14 -1.86 8.41
C THR A 91 -8.04 -1.75 7.18
N LEU A 92 -7.63 -2.33 6.05
CA LEU A 92 -8.44 -2.30 4.82
C LEU A 92 -9.71 -3.15 4.96
N ALA A 93 -9.61 -4.32 5.60
CA ALA A 93 -10.74 -5.17 5.91
C ALA A 93 -11.79 -4.43 6.79
N ALA A 94 -11.33 -3.69 7.80
CA ALA A 94 -12.19 -2.89 8.65
C ALA A 94 -12.90 -1.76 7.86
N ARG A 95 -12.20 -1.13 6.93
CA ARG A 95 -12.80 -0.12 6.05
C ARG A 95 -13.87 -0.72 5.13
N LEU A 96 -13.63 -1.92 4.60
CA LEU A 96 -14.62 -2.62 3.78
C LEU A 96 -15.87 -2.97 4.60
N ALA A 97 -15.72 -3.58 5.77
CA ALA A 97 -16.83 -3.92 6.64
C ALA A 97 -17.65 -2.69 7.05
N ALA A 98 -16.97 -1.57 7.36
CA ALA A 98 -17.64 -0.30 7.67
C ALA A 98 -18.44 0.24 6.47
N SER A 99 -17.91 0.13 5.24
CA SER A 99 -18.63 0.58 4.04
C SER A 99 -19.88 -0.25 3.72
N LEU A 100 -19.92 -1.51 4.19
CA LEU A 100 -21.05 -2.43 4.07
C LEU A 100 -22.00 -2.37 5.29
N GLY A 101 -21.64 -1.65 6.36
CA GLY A 101 -22.42 -1.57 7.58
C GLY A 101 -22.51 -2.88 8.37
N VAL A 102 -21.48 -3.74 8.29
CA VAL A 102 -21.45 -5.05 8.94
C VAL A 102 -20.28 -5.19 9.91
N ARG A 103 -20.34 -6.19 10.80
CA ARG A 103 -19.22 -6.54 11.67
C ARG A 103 -18.10 -7.18 10.85
N LEU A 104 -16.87 -6.93 11.25
CA LEU A 104 -15.70 -7.59 10.69
C LEU A 104 -15.35 -8.84 11.51
N GLU A 105 -15.05 -9.93 10.81
CA GLU A 105 -14.39 -11.12 11.36
C GLU A 105 -13.12 -11.37 10.56
N LEU A 106 -11.97 -11.23 11.21
CA LEU A 106 -10.66 -11.49 10.60
C LEU A 106 -10.29 -12.96 10.76
N VAL A 107 -9.90 -13.57 9.66
CA VAL A 107 -9.39 -14.96 9.61
C VAL A 107 -7.93 -14.91 9.17
N GLY A 108 -7.02 -15.14 10.11
CA GLY A 108 -5.58 -15.23 9.80
C GLY A 108 -5.27 -16.48 8.99
N LEU A 109 -4.64 -16.31 7.84
CA LEU A 109 -4.37 -17.40 6.90
C LEU A 109 -2.89 -17.40 6.47
N ALA A 110 -2.26 -18.55 6.57
CA ALA A 110 -0.99 -18.78 5.88
C ALA A 110 -1.20 -18.76 4.35
N PRO A 111 -0.21 -18.35 3.56
CA PRO A 111 -0.35 -18.21 2.09
C PRO A 111 -0.94 -19.45 1.40
N GLN A 112 -0.53 -20.65 1.85
CA GLN A 112 -0.95 -21.93 1.26
C GLN A 112 -2.43 -22.24 1.51
N ALA A 113 -3.03 -21.70 2.60
CA ALA A 113 -4.42 -21.96 2.98
C ALA A 113 -5.41 -20.99 2.32
N GLN A 114 -4.97 -19.85 1.79
CA GLN A 114 -5.80 -18.74 1.33
C GLN A 114 -6.81 -19.14 0.25
N ALA A 115 -6.33 -19.77 -0.83
CA ALA A 115 -7.20 -20.15 -1.94
C ALA A 115 -8.24 -21.20 -1.54
N ALA A 116 -7.85 -22.16 -0.68
CA ALA A 116 -8.77 -23.17 -0.17
C ALA A 116 -9.85 -22.55 0.73
N ALA A 117 -9.48 -21.64 1.64
CA ALA A 117 -10.41 -20.96 2.53
C ALA A 117 -11.47 -20.16 1.75
N LEU A 118 -11.05 -19.49 0.65
CA LEU A 118 -11.96 -18.75 -0.21
C LEU A 118 -12.94 -19.68 -0.96
N ARG A 119 -12.42 -20.75 -1.60
CA ARG A 119 -13.28 -21.71 -2.32
C ARG A 119 -14.26 -22.46 -1.42
N GLN A 120 -13.86 -22.75 -0.19
CA GLN A 120 -14.71 -23.42 0.81
C GLN A 120 -15.69 -22.45 1.49
N GLY A 121 -15.63 -21.15 1.20
CA GLY A 121 -16.47 -20.16 1.83
C GLY A 121 -16.15 -19.94 3.32
N ALA A 122 -14.97 -20.32 3.79
CA ALA A 122 -14.49 -19.99 5.13
C ALA A 122 -14.29 -18.48 5.30
N VAL A 123 -13.94 -17.80 4.20
CA VAL A 123 -13.88 -16.33 4.11
C VAL A 123 -14.66 -15.84 2.89
N ASP A 124 -15.12 -14.62 2.93
CA ASP A 124 -15.86 -13.98 1.82
C ASP A 124 -14.90 -13.32 0.82
N VAL A 125 -13.85 -12.67 1.32
CA VAL A 125 -12.80 -12.00 0.55
C VAL A 125 -11.44 -12.19 1.22
N LEU A 126 -10.38 -11.96 0.45
CA LEU A 126 -8.99 -12.01 0.94
C LEU A 126 -8.27 -10.68 0.70
N PHE A 127 -7.68 -10.13 1.77
CA PHE A 127 -6.67 -9.11 1.72
C PHE A 127 -5.33 -9.77 2.09
N ALA A 128 -4.60 -10.28 1.11
CA ALA A 128 -3.44 -11.13 1.36
C ALA A 128 -2.10 -10.57 0.86
N GLY A 129 -2.13 -9.45 0.16
CA GLY A 129 -0.92 -8.69 -0.22
C GLY A 129 0.03 -9.33 -1.23
N VAL A 130 -0.15 -10.61 -1.59
CA VAL A 130 0.75 -11.29 -2.51
C VAL A 130 0.16 -11.27 -3.91
N PRO A 131 0.85 -10.63 -4.90
CA PRO A 131 0.48 -10.77 -6.27
C PRO A 131 0.85 -12.20 -6.71
N GLU A 132 -0.13 -12.98 -7.09
CA GLU A 132 0.09 -14.17 -7.89
C GLU A 132 -0.04 -13.79 -9.36
N ALA A 133 0.92 -14.18 -10.17
CA ALA A 133 0.91 -13.95 -11.61
C ALA A 133 -0.33 -14.57 -12.31
N ARG A 134 -0.98 -15.49 -11.62
CA ARG A 134 -2.33 -16.02 -11.95
C ARG A 134 -3.09 -16.24 -10.66
N ALA A 135 -4.34 -15.75 -10.61
CA ALA A 135 -5.26 -16.19 -9.58
C ALA A 135 -5.42 -17.72 -9.68
N PRO A 136 -5.42 -18.46 -8.54
CA PRO A 136 -5.76 -19.87 -8.54
C PRO A 136 -7.13 -20.09 -9.16
N GLU A 137 -7.37 -21.30 -9.70
CA GLU A 137 -8.68 -21.67 -10.23
C GLU A 137 -9.80 -21.44 -9.19
N GLY A 138 -10.90 -20.83 -9.63
CA GLY A 138 -12.04 -20.48 -8.79
C GLY A 138 -11.86 -19.21 -7.95
N VAL A 139 -10.79 -18.44 -8.21
CA VAL A 139 -10.49 -17.17 -7.52
C VAL A 139 -10.38 -16.04 -8.52
N ALA A 140 -11.17 -14.99 -8.33
CA ALA A 140 -11.06 -13.73 -9.05
C ALA A 140 -10.27 -12.69 -8.26
N VAL A 141 -9.67 -11.75 -8.97
CA VAL A 141 -8.99 -10.59 -8.40
C VAL A 141 -9.77 -9.33 -8.76
N ALA A 142 -10.10 -8.52 -7.77
CA ALA A 142 -10.64 -7.19 -7.99
C ALA A 142 -9.49 -6.27 -8.46
N PRO A 143 -9.60 -5.65 -9.65
CA PRO A 143 -8.61 -4.72 -10.14
C PRO A 143 -8.45 -3.52 -9.20
N GLY A 144 -7.25 -3.12 -8.97
CA GLY A 144 -6.88 -2.02 -8.10
C GLY A 144 -5.72 -2.44 -7.21
N ASP A 145 -4.62 -1.72 -7.36
CA ASP A 145 -3.43 -2.00 -6.58
C ASP A 145 -3.60 -1.45 -5.16
N TYR A 146 -3.61 -2.34 -4.18
CA TYR A 146 -3.52 -1.98 -2.76
C TYR A 146 -2.17 -2.36 -2.16
N SER A 147 -1.17 -2.62 -3.00
CA SER A 147 0.15 -3.04 -2.51
C SER A 147 0.66 -2.08 -1.43
N PRO A 148 1.49 -2.59 -0.51
CA PRO A 148 1.97 -1.79 0.62
C PRO A 148 2.92 -0.65 0.21
N GLY A 149 3.13 -0.42 -1.07
CA GLY A 149 3.97 0.64 -1.58
C GLY A 149 5.12 0.13 -2.44
N ARG A 150 6.21 0.92 -2.48
CA ARG A 150 7.45 0.55 -3.13
C ARG A 150 8.36 -0.19 -2.16
N GLY A 151 9.21 -1.05 -2.70
CA GLY A 151 10.22 -1.75 -1.92
C GLY A 151 11.55 -1.03 -1.93
N MET A 152 12.39 -1.40 -0.96
CA MET A 152 13.78 -1.00 -0.90
C MET A 152 14.65 -2.22 -0.64
N ILE A 153 15.85 -2.25 -1.22
CA ILE A 153 16.89 -3.21 -0.86
C ILE A 153 17.94 -2.48 -0.03
N VAL A 154 18.24 -3.02 1.14
CA VAL A 154 19.26 -2.50 2.05
C VAL A 154 20.40 -3.50 2.21
N ALA A 155 21.65 -3.00 2.27
CA ALA A 155 22.84 -3.78 2.53
C ALA A 155 23.80 -3.06 3.48
N LEU A 156 24.79 -3.77 4.01
CA LEU A 156 25.86 -3.18 4.81
C LEU A 156 26.71 -2.22 3.96
N ARG A 157 27.02 -1.01 4.46
CA ARG A 157 27.85 -0.01 3.78
C ARG A 157 29.24 -0.54 3.42
N LYS A 158 29.84 -1.33 4.28
CA LYS A 158 31.16 -1.95 4.11
C LYS A 158 31.07 -3.47 3.89
N GLY A 159 29.91 -3.97 3.45
CA GLY A 159 29.69 -5.39 3.17
C GLY A 159 30.14 -5.77 1.76
N ARG A 160 29.88 -7.02 1.38
CA ARG A 160 30.20 -7.57 0.04
C ARG A 160 29.29 -7.03 -1.06
N ILE A 161 28.09 -6.58 -0.71
CA ILE A 161 27.11 -6.07 -1.67
C ILE A 161 27.30 -4.54 -1.79
N GLN A 162 28.07 -4.13 -2.81
CA GLN A 162 28.36 -2.71 -3.04
C GLN A 162 27.50 -2.10 -4.15
N ASP A 163 26.99 -2.91 -5.05
CA ASP A 163 26.11 -2.52 -6.16
C ASP A 163 25.08 -3.60 -6.46
N THR A 164 24.22 -3.38 -7.41
CA THR A 164 23.15 -4.31 -7.80
C THR A 164 23.66 -5.56 -8.50
N PHE A 165 24.84 -5.53 -9.14
CA PHE A 165 25.45 -6.69 -9.78
C PHE A 165 25.88 -7.72 -8.73
N ALA A 166 26.35 -7.25 -7.57
CA ALA A 166 26.75 -8.12 -6.46
C ALA A 166 25.58 -8.85 -5.79
N LEU A 167 24.33 -8.52 -6.16
CA LEU A 167 23.14 -9.27 -5.71
C LEU A 167 22.99 -10.62 -6.40
N GLN A 168 23.62 -10.83 -7.57
CA GLN A 168 23.50 -12.10 -8.28
C GLN A 168 24.00 -13.27 -7.42
N GLY A 169 23.13 -14.24 -7.18
CA GLY A 169 23.41 -15.39 -6.30
C GLY A 169 23.50 -15.06 -4.82
N ALA A 170 23.38 -13.78 -4.41
CA ALA A 170 23.40 -13.39 -3.02
C ALA A 170 22.07 -13.70 -2.33
N THR A 171 22.12 -14.12 -1.06
CA THR A 171 20.93 -14.32 -0.24
C THR A 171 20.36 -12.99 0.21
N VAL A 172 19.07 -12.76 -0.07
CA VAL A 172 18.30 -11.58 0.34
C VAL A 172 17.18 -12.00 1.27
N CYS A 173 17.17 -11.51 2.49
CA CYS A 173 16.08 -11.72 3.44
C CYS A 173 14.80 -11.01 2.98
N ALA A 174 13.67 -11.70 3.05
CA ALA A 174 12.34 -11.15 2.76
C ALA A 174 11.29 -11.77 3.67
N GLY A 175 10.24 -11.04 4.03
CA GLY A 175 9.08 -11.62 4.69
C GLY A 175 8.37 -12.62 3.77
N GLU A 176 7.84 -13.72 4.33
CA GLU A 176 7.02 -14.68 3.58
C GLU A 176 5.80 -13.95 2.98
N GLY A 177 5.54 -14.19 1.70
CA GLY A 177 4.49 -13.47 0.99
C GLY A 177 4.86 -12.03 0.60
N SER A 178 6.12 -11.62 0.74
CA SER A 178 6.59 -10.34 0.23
C SER A 178 6.44 -10.26 -1.29
N SER A 179 5.82 -9.19 -1.76
CA SER A 179 5.70 -8.90 -3.20
C SER A 179 7.05 -8.64 -3.87
N TYR A 180 8.09 -8.29 -3.10
CA TYR A 180 9.41 -7.95 -3.62
C TYR A 180 10.32 -9.16 -3.84
N ALA A 181 10.08 -10.28 -3.17
CA ALA A 181 10.93 -11.47 -3.25
C ALA A 181 11.11 -11.97 -4.69
N ARG A 182 10.01 -11.98 -5.47
CA ARG A 182 10.05 -12.36 -6.88
C ARG A 182 10.83 -11.36 -7.72
N THR A 183 10.59 -10.08 -7.53
CA THR A 183 11.28 -9.00 -8.25
C THR A 183 12.78 -9.05 -8.00
N VAL A 184 13.19 -9.28 -6.75
CA VAL A 184 14.60 -9.42 -6.36
C VAL A 184 15.26 -10.59 -7.09
N SER A 185 14.59 -11.74 -7.17
CA SER A 185 15.10 -12.92 -7.87
C SER A 185 15.11 -12.72 -9.38
N ALA A 186 14.02 -12.21 -9.97
CA ALA A 186 13.91 -12.07 -11.42
C ALA A 186 14.80 -10.96 -12.00
N ARG A 187 14.92 -9.83 -11.28
CA ARG A 187 15.64 -8.66 -11.79
C ARG A 187 17.12 -8.66 -11.46
N TYR A 188 17.51 -9.21 -10.31
CA TYR A 188 18.88 -9.15 -9.81
C TYR A 188 19.54 -10.52 -9.69
N GLY A 189 18.83 -11.61 -10.02
CA GLY A 189 19.35 -12.97 -9.89
C GLY A 189 19.69 -13.38 -8.45
N ALA A 190 19.13 -12.68 -7.47
CA ALA A 190 19.36 -12.96 -6.06
C ALA A 190 18.51 -14.14 -5.58
N VAL A 191 18.95 -14.77 -4.50
CA VAL A 191 18.22 -15.85 -3.82
C VAL A 191 17.40 -15.24 -2.69
N ALA A 192 16.10 -15.05 -2.90
CA ALA A 192 15.21 -14.60 -1.84
C ALA A 192 15.03 -15.69 -0.79
N LYS A 193 15.39 -15.40 0.47
CA LYS A 193 15.19 -16.31 1.63
C LYS A 193 13.98 -15.82 2.41
N PRO A 194 12.86 -16.58 2.41
CA PRO A 194 11.65 -16.16 3.12
C PRO A 194 11.79 -16.38 4.63
N TYR A 195 11.21 -15.45 5.39
CA TYR A 195 11.04 -15.52 6.84
C TYR A 195 9.57 -15.31 7.19
N PRO A 196 9.08 -15.77 8.35
CA PRO A 196 7.66 -15.72 8.69
C PRO A 196 7.02 -14.33 8.60
N SER A 197 7.80 -13.26 8.81
CA SER A 197 7.34 -11.87 8.65
C SER A 197 8.49 -10.94 8.25
N GLY A 198 8.17 -9.68 7.93
CA GLY A 198 9.17 -8.63 7.73
C GLY A 198 10.05 -8.41 8.98
N VAL A 199 9.48 -8.51 10.18
CA VAL A 199 10.23 -8.39 11.44
C VAL A 199 11.28 -9.50 11.56
N HIS A 200 10.91 -10.76 11.27
CA HIS A 200 11.85 -11.87 11.27
C HIS A 200 12.92 -11.72 10.18
N ALA A 201 12.55 -11.22 9.00
CA ALA A 201 13.51 -10.96 7.93
C ALA A 201 14.54 -9.89 8.33
N VAL A 202 14.08 -8.82 8.99
CA VAL A 202 14.96 -7.77 9.54
C VAL A 202 15.88 -8.34 10.60
N ALA A 203 15.37 -9.13 11.55
CA ALA A 203 16.17 -9.74 12.61
C ALA A 203 17.26 -10.67 12.04
N ALA A 204 16.90 -11.52 11.08
CA ALA A 204 17.82 -12.42 10.41
C ALA A 204 18.89 -11.67 9.60
N PHE A 205 18.52 -10.59 8.93
CA PHE A 205 19.47 -9.73 8.24
C PHE A 205 20.46 -9.07 9.20
N MET A 206 19.99 -8.54 10.33
CA MET A 206 20.84 -7.96 11.38
C MET A 206 21.75 -9.01 12.04
N ALA A 207 21.30 -10.25 12.13
CA ALA A 207 22.10 -11.39 12.58
C ALA A 207 23.14 -11.87 11.53
N GLY A 208 23.12 -11.30 10.32
CA GLY A 208 24.07 -11.66 9.26
C GLY A 208 23.72 -12.91 8.46
N GLU A 209 22.50 -13.41 8.57
CA GLU A 209 22.04 -14.59 7.82
C GLU A 209 21.87 -14.33 6.32
N CYS A 210 21.68 -13.05 5.93
CA CYS A 210 21.53 -12.62 4.54
C CYS A 210 22.49 -11.48 4.22
N ALA A 211 22.89 -11.39 2.96
CA ALA A 211 23.77 -10.33 2.47
C ALA A 211 23.04 -8.99 2.26
N ALA A 212 21.72 -9.06 2.04
CA ALA A 212 20.84 -7.90 1.90
C ALA A 212 19.44 -8.22 2.45
N LEU A 213 18.64 -7.18 2.62
CA LEU A 213 17.26 -7.23 3.06
C LEU A 213 16.38 -6.50 2.05
N VAL A 214 15.22 -7.05 1.73
CA VAL A 214 14.17 -6.35 0.99
C VAL A 214 12.89 -6.24 1.81
N GLU A 215 12.37 -5.03 1.92
CA GLU A 215 11.10 -4.73 2.61
C GLU A 215 10.51 -3.44 2.02
N ASP A 216 9.32 -3.04 2.50
CA ASP A 216 8.69 -1.78 2.13
C ASP A 216 9.64 -0.59 2.37
N GLU A 217 9.73 0.30 1.38
CA GLU A 217 10.59 1.49 1.42
C GLU A 217 10.25 2.38 2.63
N GLU A 218 8.97 2.57 2.93
CA GLU A 218 8.50 3.35 4.08
C GLU A 218 9.03 2.79 5.43
N ILE A 219 9.11 1.47 5.54
CA ILE A 219 9.64 0.79 6.74
C ILE A 219 11.14 0.98 6.82
N LEU A 220 11.85 0.71 5.74
CA LEU A 220 13.31 0.78 5.71
C LEU A 220 13.82 2.21 5.85
N ASP A 221 13.14 3.20 5.28
CA ASP A 221 13.48 4.61 5.46
C ASP A 221 13.42 5.02 6.94
N ARG A 222 12.40 4.54 7.65
CA ARG A 222 12.28 4.81 9.10
C ARG A 222 13.37 4.12 9.90
N LEU A 223 13.69 2.86 9.57
CA LEU A 223 14.76 2.13 10.24
C LEU A 223 16.13 2.76 9.99
N LEU A 224 16.41 3.20 8.77
CA LEU A 224 17.67 3.84 8.39
C LEU A 224 17.92 5.18 9.12
N GLN A 225 16.90 5.80 9.68
CA GLN A 225 17.03 6.99 10.53
C GLN A 225 17.51 6.66 11.95
N ASP A 226 17.38 5.41 12.40
CA ASP A 226 17.80 5.00 13.72
C ASP A 226 19.33 4.81 13.80
N ALA A 227 19.94 5.23 14.91
CA ALA A 227 21.40 5.20 15.08
C ALA A 227 22.03 3.82 14.90
N GLN A 228 21.30 2.75 15.24
CA GLN A 228 21.75 1.36 15.06
C GLN A 228 21.86 0.96 13.59
N TRP A 229 21.12 1.63 12.69
CA TRP A 229 21.14 1.38 11.25
C TRP A 229 22.21 2.18 10.49
N ARG A 230 23.05 2.97 11.17
CA ARG A 230 24.10 3.78 10.54
C ARG A 230 25.09 2.99 9.69
N PHE A 231 25.22 1.69 9.92
CA PHE A 231 26.10 0.79 9.16
C PHE A 231 25.46 0.25 7.87
N TYR A 232 24.17 0.46 7.69
CA TYR A 232 23.41 0.03 6.52
C TYR A 232 23.16 1.20 5.58
N ARG A 233 22.83 0.88 4.34
CA ARG A 233 22.48 1.87 3.32
C ARG A 233 21.46 1.30 2.35
N PRO A 234 20.62 2.15 1.73
CA PRO A 234 19.85 1.73 0.58
C PRO A 234 20.80 1.35 -0.57
N LEU A 235 20.52 0.23 -1.20
CA LEU A 235 21.17 -0.23 -2.43
C LEU A 235 20.26 0.04 -3.64
N VAL A 236 18.96 -0.21 -3.45
CA VAL A 236 17.91 0.09 -4.43
C VAL A 236 16.76 0.72 -3.66
N SER A 237 16.31 1.89 -4.11
CA SER A 237 15.08 2.54 -3.65
C SER A 237 13.99 2.41 -4.70
N SER A 238 12.75 2.56 -4.29
CA SER A 238 11.58 2.55 -5.17
C SER A 238 11.49 1.28 -6.04
N LEU A 239 11.82 0.13 -5.44
CA LEU A 239 11.68 -1.17 -6.09
C LEU A 239 10.18 -1.45 -6.34
N ASP A 240 9.84 -1.69 -7.60
CA ASP A 240 8.48 -2.07 -7.96
C ASP A 240 8.18 -3.49 -7.47
N ALA A 241 7.00 -3.67 -6.88
CA ALA A 241 6.50 -4.97 -6.46
C ALA A 241 6.14 -5.91 -7.63
N GLY A 242 6.13 -5.38 -8.85
CA GLY A 242 5.65 -6.10 -10.03
C GLY A 242 4.11 -6.02 -10.14
N ASP A 243 3.47 -7.15 -10.42
CA ASP A 243 2.01 -7.21 -10.52
C ASP A 243 1.37 -6.78 -9.19
N GLY A 244 0.56 -5.71 -9.23
CA GLY A 244 -0.07 -5.12 -8.05
C GLY A 244 -0.93 -6.11 -7.26
N ALA A 245 -0.98 -5.93 -5.94
CA ALA A 245 -1.81 -6.74 -5.08
C ALA A 245 -3.29 -6.35 -5.20
N GLY A 246 -4.15 -7.27 -5.56
CA GLY A 246 -5.60 -7.08 -5.62
C GLY A 246 -6.33 -7.85 -4.52
N VAL A 247 -7.52 -7.38 -4.14
CA VAL A 247 -8.43 -8.13 -3.26
C VAL A 247 -8.96 -9.34 -4.02
N ARG A 248 -8.92 -10.50 -3.37
CA ARG A 248 -9.40 -11.75 -3.98
C ARG A 248 -10.78 -12.12 -3.45
N LEU A 249 -11.58 -12.71 -4.33
CA LEU A 249 -12.93 -13.15 -4.05
C LEU A 249 -13.24 -14.41 -4.87
N PRO A 250 -14.32 -15.17 -4.57
CA PRO A 250 -14.74 -16.28 -5.41
C PRO A 250 -15.01 -15.82 -6.84
N GLU A 251 -14.65 -16.66 -7.80
CA GLU A 251 -14.91 -16.42 -9.22
C GLU A 251 -16.40 -16.34 -9.54
N GLY A 252 -16.77 -15.60 -10.61
CA GLY A 252 -18.15 -15.50 -11.10
C GLY A 252 -18.97 -14.36 -10.49
N ASP A 253 -18.45 -13.60 -9.52
CA ASP A 253 -19.14 -12.45 -8.93
C ASP A 253 -18.58 -11.13 -9.42
N ALA A 254 -19.02 -10.70 -10.60
CA ALA A 254 -18.57 -9.46 -11.21
C ALA A 254 -18.97 -8.22 -10.39
N ALA A 255 -20.16 -8.19 -9.79
CA ALA A 255 -20.64 -7.02 -9.04
C ALA A 255 -19.85 -6.83 -7.75
N SER A 256 -19.58 -7.88 -6.97
CA SER A 256 -18.70 -7.78 -5.80
C SER A 256 -17.28 -7.38 -6.20
N ARG A 257 -16.76 -7.90 -7.32
CA ARG A 257 -15.45 -7.51 -7.84
C ARG A 257 -15.40 -6.02 -8.19
N ASP A 258 -16.43 -5.50 -8.87
CA ASP A 258 -16.49 -4.11 -9.28
C ASP A 258 -16.65 -3.16 -8.07
N TYR A 259 -17.42 -3.57 -7.05
CA TYR A 259 -17.51 -2.87 -5.77
C TYR A 259 -16.16 -2.78 -5.07
N LEU A 260 -15.44 -3.89 -4.95
CA LEU A 260 -14.11 -3.94 -4.34
C LEU A 260 -13.10 -3.06 -5.12
N SER A 261 -13.17 -3.10 -6.45
CA SER A 261 -12.33 -2.25 -7.29
C SER A 261 -12.61 -0.76 -7.10
N ALA A 262 -13.89 -0.38 -6.97
CA ALA A 262 -14.29 0.99 -6.68
C ALA A 262 -13.82 1.42 -5.27
N ALA A 263 -13.92 0.54 -4.29
CA ALA A 263 -13.42 0.80 -2.94
C ALA A 263 -11.91 1.07 -2.94
N LEU A 264 -11.13 0.24 -3.62
CA LEU A 264 -9.68 0.42 -3.73
C LEU A 264 -9.30 1.73 -4.42
N ARG A 265 -9.96 2.08 -5.54
CA ARG A 265 -9.73 3.38 -6.21
C ARG A 265 -10.02 4.55 -5.28
N ARG A 266 -11.14 4.49 -4.56
CA ARG A 266 -11.53 5.54 -3.61
C ARG A 266 -10.54 5.68 -2.48
N TRP A 267 -10.11 4.56 -1.86
CA TRP A 267 -9.12 4.58 -0.78
C TRP A 267 -7.75 5.07 -1.24
N ASN A 268 -7.40 4.85 -2.50
CA ASN A 268 -6.21 5.46 -3.09
C ASN A 268 -6.39 6.97 -3.26
N ALA A 269 -7.52 7.42 -3.82
CA ALA A 269 -7.80 8.82 -4.08
C ALA A 269 -7.92 9.68 -2.81
N ASP A 270 -8.51 9.14 -1.73
CA ASP A 270 -8.70 9.85 -0.45
C ASP A 270 -7.53 9.69 0.54
N GLY A 271 -6.45 9.02 0.13
CA GLY A 271 -5.25 8.79 0.94
C GLY A 271 -5.42 7.73 2.03
N THR A 272 -6.48 6.94 2.03
CA THR A 272 -6.69 5.88 3.01
C THR A 272 -5.62 4.80 2.92
N LEU A 273 -5.24 4.38 1.70
CA LEU A 273 -4.16 3.40 1.50
C LEU A 273 -2.83 3.94 2.04
N GLU A 274 -2.53 5.19 1.78
CA GLU A 274 -1.29 5.82 2.24
C GLU A 274 -1.23 5.90 3.77
N ARG A 275 -2.30 6.32 4.42
CA ARG A 275 -2.37 6.32 5.90
C ARG A 275 -2.21 4.93 6.49
N ALA A 276 -2.78 3.90 5.87
CA ALA A 276 -2.62 2.51 6.31
C ALA A 276 -1.18 2.01 6.16
N ARG A 277 -0.48 2.40 5.08
CA ARG A 277 0.96 2.10 4.89
C ARG A 277 1.82 2.74 5.98
N ILE A 278 1.61 4.03 6.23
CA ILE A 278 2.33 4.77 7.27
C ILE A 278 2.12 4.13 8.65
N ALA A 279 0.89 3.75 8.97
CA ALA A 279 0.57 3.09 10.23
C ALA A 279 1.27 1.71 10.35
N ARG A 280 1.27 0.91 9.28
CA ARG A 280 1.98 -0.38 9.22
C ARG A 280 3.48 -0.20 9.49
N GLY A 281 4.11 0.79 8.84
CA GLY A 281 5.53 1.10 9.03
C GLY A 281 5.86 1.45 10.48
N GLY A 282 4.99 2.22 11.15
CA GLY A 282 5.13 2.55 12.57
C GLY A 282 5.05 1.33 13.48
N ASN A 283 4.07 0.44 13.24
CA ASN A 283 3.89 -0.80 14.00
C ASN A 283 5.08 -1.73 13.86
N LEU A 284 5.57 -1.94 12.64
CA LEU A 284 6.71 -2.83 12.38
C LEU A 284 7.99 -2.32 13.04
N ARG A 285 8.23 -1.01 13.01
CA ARG A 285 9.36 -0.39 13.72
C ARG A 285 9.30 -0.66 15.22
N LEU A 286 8.11 -0.56 15.82
CA LEU A 286 7.92 -0.85 17.24
C LEU A 286 8.20 -2.32 17.56
N GLU A 287 7.70 -3.25 16.73
CA GLU A 287 7.94 -4.68 16.88
C GLU A 287 9.43 -5.03 16.78
N ILE A 288 10.16 -4.43 15.84
CA ILE A 288 11.63 -4.59 15.71
C ILE A 288 12.37 -4.07 16.95
N ALA A 289 11.94 -2.94 17.50
CA ALA A 289 12.54 -2.40 18.72
C ALA A 289 12.32 -3.31 19.93
N GLN A 290 11.11 -3.87 20.07
CA GLN A 290 10.76 -4.81 21.14
C GLN A 290 11.57 -6.13 21.06
N LEU A 291 11.80 -6.64 19.84
CA LEU A 291 12.66 -7.79 19.62
C LEU A 291 14.06 -7.58 20.19
N ARG A 292 14.65 -6.44 19.91
CA ARG A 292 16.00 -6.12 20.37
C ARG A 292 16.07 -6.05 21.88
N ASP A 293 15.08 -5.39 22.51
CA ASP A 293 15.06 -5.21 23.96
C ASP A 293 14.88 -6.57 24.67
N GLY A 294 14.12 -7.50 24.08
CA GLY A 294 14.00 -8.87 24.54
C GLY A 294 15.29 -9.71 24.39
N LEU A 295 16.07 -9.49 23.32
CA LEU A 295 17.33 -10.18 23.09
C LEU A 295 18.48 -9.67 24.01
N VAL A 296 18.44 -8.42 24.42
CA VAL A 296 19.46 -7.84 25.32
C VAL A 296 19.25 -8.26 26.79
N CYS A 297 18.04 -8.62 27.19
CA CYS A 297 17.75 -9.05 28.56
C CYS A 297 18.17 -10.50 28.88
N HIS A 298 18.64 -11.27 27.90
CA HIS A 298 19.01 -12.69 28.05
C HIS A 298 20.50 -12.98 27.77
N SER A 299 21.35 -11.96 27.71
CA SER A 299 22.82 -12.11 27.55
C SER A 299 23.60 -11.80 28.82
#